data_66a1229e817fde422fd0b29ade646c98
#
_entry.id   66a1229e817fde422fd0b29ade646c98
#
_cell.length_a   1.000
_cell.length_b   1.000
_cell.length_c   1.000
_cell.angle_alpha   90.00
_cell.angle_beta   90.00
_cell.angle_gamma   90.00
#
_symmetry.space_group_name_H-M   'P 1'
#
loop_
_entity.id
_entity.type
_entity.pdbx_description
1 polymer ?
#
loop_
_entity_poly.entity_id
_entity_poly.type
_entity_poly.pdbx_seq_one_letter_code
_entity_poly.pdbx_strand_id
1 'polypeptide(L)'
;MESIRDHQGPERILAFIRFLVRLNEHPEKRTLSVAQLMQPVDGSKHAMIGRVVDHIVANYKQELSIAQAAEIASMTQVTFSRNFQAITGHKFVEFVTRIRISKACELLYASDAPIVSVSNQAGFHNIANFNRRFLKFKGMTPTEYRETARKDLYSQPEVVS
;
A
#
# COMPACT_ATOMS: atom_id res chain seq x y z
N MET A 1 16.29 -14.14 -10.21
CA MET A 1 16.27 -12.81 -9.57
C MET A 1 15.46 -11.90 -10.47
N GLU A 2 14.12 -11.92 -10.31
CA GLU A 2 13.25 -11.01 -11.06
C GLU A 2 13.36 -9.62 -10.46
N SER A 3 13.73 -8.67 -11.30
CA SER A 3 14.02 -7.30 -10.90
C SER A 3 12.72 -6.55 -10.59
N ILE A 4 12.67 -5.89 -9.43
CA ILE A 4 11.58 -5.00 -8.98
C ILE A 4 11.27 -3.86 -10.00
N ARG A 5 12.07 -3.73 -11.07
CA ARG A 5 11.94 -2.69 -12.10
C ARG A 5 10.81 -2.92 -13.10
N ASP A 6 10.30 -4.16 -13.25
CA ASP A 6 9.39 -4.51 -14.35
C ASP A 6 7.90 -4.49 -13.99
N HIS A 7 7.55 -4.19 -12.74
CA HIS A 7 6.16 -4.12 -12.32
C HIS A 7 5.64 -2.68 -12.32
N GLN A 8 4.67 -2.38 -13.18
CA GLN A 8 3.96 -1.09 -13.19
C GLN A 8 2.62 -1.24 -12.47
N GLY A 9 2.27 -0.27 -11.61
CA GLY A 9 0.97 -0.20 -10.95
C GLY A 9 0.92 -0.83 -9.55
N PRO A 10 -0.24 -1.33 -9.10
CA PRO A 10 -0.48 -1.82 -7.74
C PRO A 10 0.38 -3.03 -7.35
N GLU A 11 0.82 -3.84 -8.31
CA GLU A 11 1.71 -4.98 -8.09
C GLU A 11 3.08 -4.57 -7.55
N ARG A 12 3.55 -3.38 -7.91
CA ARG A 12 4.83 -2.85 -7.41
C ARG A 12 4.76 -2.54 -5.91
N ILE A 13 3.61 -2.10 -5.41
CA ILE A 13 3.38 -1.84 -3.98
C ILE A 13 3.25 -3.18 -3.24
N LEU A 14 2.55 -4.14 -3.79
CA LEU A 14 2.43 -5.49 -3.24
C LEU A 14 3.77 -6.23 -3.25
N ALA A 15 4.54 -6.12 -4.34
CA ALA A 15 5.89 -6.68 -4.44
C ALA A 15 6.84 -6.03 -3.42
N PHE A 16 6.74 -4.71 -3.21
CA PHE A 16 7.52 -4.00 -2.21
C PHE A 16 7.11 -4.38 -0.78
N ILE A 17 5.82 -4.53 -0.50
CA ILE A 17 5.32 -5.00 0.80
C ILE A 17 5.74 -6.46 1.03
N ARG A 18 5.62 -7.35 0.04
CA ARG A 18 6.11 -8.73 0.13
C ARG A 18 7.63 -8.81 0.29
N PHE A 19 8.36 -7.93 -0.37
CA PHE A 19 9.81 -7.81 -0.20
C PHE A 19 10.18 -7.38 1.22
N LEU A 20 9.48 -6.41 1.81
CA LEU A 20 9.67 -5.98 3.20
C LEU A 20 9.33 -7.10 4.20
N VAL A 21 8.28 -7.87 3.95
CA VAL A 21 7.91 -9.02 4.78
C VAL A 21 8.99 -10.11 4.69
N ARG A 22 9.46 -10.45 3.49
CA ARG A 22 10.53 -11.45 3.31
C ARG A 22 11.88 -11.02 3.90
N LEU A 23 12.21 -9.72 3.87
CA LEU A 23 13.42 -9.21 4.53
C LEU A 23 13.38 -9.39 6.05
N ASN A 24 12.19 -9.45 6.65
CA ASN A 24 12.03 -9.68 8.09
C ASN A 24 12.13 -11.17 8.49
N GLU A 25 11.97 -12.09 7.55
CA GLU A 25 11.95 -13.55 7.80
C GLU A 25 13.31 -14.24 7.59
N HIS A 26 14.36 -13.54 7.11
CA HIS A 26 15.68 -14.15 6.93
C HIS A 26 16.57 -14.02 8.16
N PRO A 27 16.95 -15.14 8.81
CA PRO A 27 17.79 -15.16 10.01
C PRO A 27 19.28 -14.91 9.76
N GLU A 28 19.74 -14.77 8.53
CA GLU A 28 21.15 -14.53 8.23
C GLU A 28 21.42 -13.07 7.84
N LYS A 29 21.68 -12.25 8.85
CA LYS A 29 22.31 -10.94 8.67
C LYS A 29 23.80 -11.12 8.38
N ARG A 30 24.18 -11.38 7.14
CA ARG A 30 25.56 -11.17 6.71
C ARG A 30 25.80 -9.68 6.53
N THR A 31 26.53 -9.12 7.47
CA THR A 31 27.09 -7.77 7.44
C THR A 31 28.00 -7.61 6.22
N LEU A 32 27.48 -7.01 5.15
CA LEU A 32 28.33 -6.42 4.12
C LEU A 32 28.84 -5.09 4.67
N SER A 33 30.15 -5.00 4.80
CA SER A 33 30.90 -3.87 5.37
C SER A 33 30.83 -2.64 4.46
N VAL A 34 29.69 -1.97 4.45
CA VAL A 34 29.51 -0.59 3.96
C VAL A 34 29.08 0.31 5.13
N ALA A 35 29.36 -0.13 6.34
CA ALA A 35 28.93 0.48 7.60
C ALA A 35 29.62 1.80 7.96
N GLN A 36 30.38 2.44 7.08
CA GLN A 36 31.06 3.70 7.38
C GLN A 36 30.48 4.94 6.66
N LEU A 37 29.43 4.79 5.83
CA LEU A 37 28.78 5.93 5.15
C LEU A 37 27.27 6.05 5.42
N MET A 38 26.69 5.15 6.19
CA MET A 38 25.31 5.28 6.65
C MET A 38 25.31 5.50 8.15
N GLN A 39 24.74 6.63 8.57
CA GLN A 39 24.32 6.79 9.95
C GLN A 39 23.50 5.56 10.35
N PRO A 40 23.61 5.03 11.58
CA PRO A 40 22.89 3.84 11.98
C PRO A 40 21.41 4.09 11.75
N VAL A 41 20.84 3.42 10.75
CA VAL A 41 19.40 3.38 10.55
C VAL A 41 18.85 2.73 11.82
N ASP A 42 18.20 3.53 12.66
CA ASP A 42 17.67 3.09 13.94
C ASP A 42 16.66 1.98 13.69
N GLY A 43 17.12 0.72 13.75
CA GLY A 43 16.29 -0.47 13.47
C GLY A 43 15.04 -0.53 14.35
N SER A 44 15.08 0.12 15.50
CA SER A 44 13.94 0.29 16.39
C SER A 44 12.84 1.14 15.73
N LYS A 45 13.18 2.26 15.11
CA LYS A 45 12.17 3.13 14.43
C LYS A 45 11.55 2.44 13.23
N HIS A 46 12.33 1.69 12.45
CA HIS A 46 11.80 0.91 11.33
C HIS A 46 10.82 -0.17 11.80
N ALA A 47 11.17 -0.89 12.87
CA ALA A 47 10.27 -1.89 13.45
C ALA A 47 8.97 -1.26 14.00
N MET A 48 9.06 -0.08 14.64
CA MET A 48 7.89 0.64 15.13
C MET A 48 6.97 1.10 13.99
N ILE A 49 7.53 1.68 12.93
CA ILE A 49 6.75 2.07 11.75
C ILE A 49 6.20 0.83 11.02
N GLY A 50 6.94 -0.27 10.97
CA GLY A 50 6.47 -1.55 10.43
C GLY A 50 5.19 -2.03 11.11
N ARG A 51 5.13 -2.02 12.45
CA ARG A 51 3.90 -2.36 13.18
C ARG A 51 2.70 -1.49 12.81
N VAL A 52 2.94 -0.19 12.57
CA VAL A 52 1.88 0.72 12.12
C VAL A 52 1.42 0.36 10.71
N VAL A 53 2.33 0.02 9.80
CA VAL A 53 1.99 -0.43 8.44
C VAL A 53 1.15 -1.70 8.49
N ASP A 54 1.53 -2.69 9.31
CA ASP A 54 0.77 -3.93 9.51
C ASP A 54 -0.64 -3.62 10.04
N HIS A 55 -0.73 -2.71 11.02
CA HIS A 55 -2.01 -2.28 11.57
C HIS A 55 -2.90 -1.61 10.50
N ILE A 56 -2.33 -0.74 9.65
CA ILE A 56 -3.04 -0.11 8.53
C ILE A 56 -3.59 -1.17 7.57
N VAL A 57 -2.75 -2.13 7.18
CA VAL A 57 -3.14 -3.21 6.24
C VAL A 57 -4.23 -4.09 6.83
N ALA A 58 -4.19 -4.40 8.12
CA ALA A 58 -5.21 -5.19 8.78
C ALA A 58 -6.53 -4.43 8.98
N ASN A 59 -6.47 -3.10 9.17
CA ASN A 59 -7.62 -2.29 9.61
C ASN A 59 -8.01 -1.18 8.62
N TYR A 60 -7.60 -1.25 7.35
CA TYR A 60 -7.83 -0.18 6.37
C TYR A 60 -9.29 0.22 6.16
N LYS A 61 -10.24 -0.66 6.47
CA LYS A 61 -11.69 -0.38 6.37
C LYS A 61 -12.19 0.55 7.48
N GLN A 62 -11.49 0.58 8.61
CA GLN A 62 -11.87 1.35 9.78
C GLN A 62 -11.34 2.78 9.70
N GLU A 63 -11.81 3.65 10.58
CA GLU A 63 -11.23 4.96 10.75
C GLU A 63 -9.85 4.84 11.40
N LEU A 64 -8.83 5.35 10.71
CA LEU A 64 -7.44 5.32 11.16
C LEU A 64 -6.94 6.74 11.39
N SER A 65 -6.58 7.07 12.62
CA SER A 65 -6.09 8.39 13.00
C SER A 65 -4.57 8.42 13.20
N ILE A 66 -3.98 9.61 12.99
CA ILE A 66 -2.55 9.83 13.29
C ILE A 66 -2.27 9.62 14.78
N ALA A 67 -3.20 9.94 15.65
CA ALA A 67 -3.07 9.77 17.10
C ALA A 67 -2.87 8.29 17.45
N GLN A 68 -3.76 7.42 17.01
CA GLN A 68 -3.65 5.96 17.19
C GLN A 68 -2.36 5.40 16.60
N ALA A 69 -2.00 5.83 15.39
CA ALA A 69 -0.77 5.38 14.75
C ALA A 69 0.48 5.79 15.53
N ALA A 70 0.50 6.99 16.09
CA ALA A 70 1.59 7.48 16.94
C ALA A 70 1.69 6.69 18.25
N GLU A 71 0.57 6.32 18.87
CA GLU A 71 0.52 5.46 20.06
C GLU A 71 1.11 4.07 19.77
N ILE A 72 0.72 3.43 18.66
CA ILE A 72 1.26 2.13 18.24
C ILE A 72 2.78 2.22 18.05
N ALA A 73 3.27 3.33 17.51
CA ALA A 73 4.69 3.58 17.33
C ALA A 73 5.40 4.05 18.62
N SER A 74 4.68 4.28 19.73
CA SER A 74 5.22 4.86 20.96
C SER A 74 5.92 6.19 20.73
N MET A 75 5.33 7.05 19.91
CA MET A 75 5.86 8.36 19.48
C MET A 75 4.83 9.47 19.70
N THR A 76 5.31 10.72 19.77
CA THR A 76 4.42 11.86 19.59
C THR A 76 3.95 11.94 18.13
N GLN A 77 2.77 12.55 17.86
CA GLN A 77 2.25 12.68 16.50
C GLN A 77 3.21 13.39 15.55
N VAL A 78 3.95 14.38 16.04
CA VAL A 78 4.95 15.13 15.25
C VAL A 78 6.12 14.23 14.88
N THR A 79 6.66 13.50 15.83
CA THR A 79 7.77 12.57 15.64
C THR A 79 7.35 11.42 14.71
N PHE A 80 6.16 10.85 14.94
CA PHE A 80 5.58 9.82 14.09
C PHE A 80 5.43 10.29 12.64
N SER A 81 4.78 11.43 12.41
CA SER A 81 4.52 11.94 11.06
C SER A 81 5.82 12.11 10.26
N ARG A 82 6.87 12.63 10.89
CA ARG A 82 8.17 12.81 10.26
C ARG A 82 8.86 11.48 9.96
N ASN A 83 8.91 10.56 10.93
CA ASN A 83 9.54 9.26 10.75
C ASN A 83 8.77 8.39 9.74
N PHE A 84 7.43 8.40 9.81
CA PHE A 84 6.58 7.67 8.88
C PHE A 84 6.82 8.14 7.43
N GLN A 85 6.83 9.44 7.20
CA GLN A 85 7.10 9.99 5.87
C GLN A 85 8.54 9.71 5.41
N ALA A 86 9.52 9.79 6.29
CA ALA A 86 10.93 9.50 5.96
C ALA A 86 11.12 8.02 5.56
N ILE A 87 10.44 7.09 6.25
CA ILE A 87 10.58 5.65 6.04
C ILE A 87 9.72 5.15 4.87
N THR A 88 8.47 5.62 4.76
CA THR A 88 7.51 5.13 3.75
C THR A 88 7.50 5.95 2.47
N GLY A 89 8.09 7.15 2.47
CA GLY A 89 8.02 8.11 1.37
C GLY A 89 6.68 8.86 1.27
N HIS A 90 5.71 8.58 2.15
CA HIS A 90 4.35 9.12 2.06
C HIS A 90 3.85 9.65 3.40
N LYS A 91 3.00 10.68 3.37
CA LYS A 91 2.26 11.09 4.56
C LYS A 91 1.27 10.00 4.96
N PHE A 92 1.01 9.83 6.26
CA PHE A 92 0.14 8.79 6.81
C PHE A 92 -1.23 8.69 6.10
N VAL A 93 -1.95 9.80 5.95
CA VAL A 93 -3.27 9.82 5.29
C VAL A 93 -3.19 9.42 3.81
N GLU A 94 -2.11 9.79 3.14
CA GLU A 94 -1.87 9.40 1.75
C GLU A 94 -1.59 7.91 1.66
N PHE A 95 -0.78 7.36 2.56
CA PHE A 95 -0.47 5.94 2.61
C PHE A 95 -1.72 5.09 2.84
N VAL A 96 -2.56 5.45 3.83
CA VAL A 96 -3.87 4.79 4.05
C VAL A 96 -4.74 4.85 2.80
N THR A 97 -4.79 6.02 2.13
CA THR A 97 -5.54 6.18 0.88
C THR A 97 -5.03 5.25 -0.22
N ARG A 98 -3.71 5.10 -0.37
CA ARG A 98 -3.10 4.19 -1.36
C ARG A 98 -3.50 2.73 -1.11
N ILE A 99 -3.47 2.27 0.13
CA ILE A 99 -3.91 0.92 0.50
C ILE A 99 -5.38 0.72 0.13
N ARG A 100 -6.26 1.67 0.47
CA ARG A 100 -7.68 1.61 0.13
C ARG A 100 -7.93 1.58 -1.38
N ILE A 101 -7.21 2.40 -2.15
CA ILE A 101 -7.32 2.41 -3.63
C ILE A 101 -6.81 1.08 -4.21
N SER A 102 -5.72 0.50 -3.68
CA SER A 102 -5.27 -0.82 -4.10
C SER A 102 -6.35 -1.88 -3.88
N LYS A 103 -6.98 -1.89 -2.71
CA LYS A 103 -8.09 -2.81 -2.41
C LYS A 103 -9.31 -2.57 -3.29
N ALA A 104 -9.62 -1.32 -3.62
CA ALA A 104 -10.69 -1.01 -4.58
C ALA A 104 -10.38 -1.58 -5.97
N CYS A 105 -9.13 -1.49 -6.43
CA CYS A 105 -8.72 -2.08 -7.72
C CYS A 105 -8.89 -3.61 -7.74
N GLU A 106 -8.50 -4.29 -6.65
CA GLU A 106 -8.71 -5.74 -6.50
C GLU A 106 -10.20 -6.10 -6.59
N LEU A 107 -11.08 -5.35 -5.90
CA LEU A 107 -12.52 -5.56 -5.92
C LEU A 107 -13.15 -5.26 -7.28
N LEU A 108 -12.69 -4.19 -7.95
CA LEU A 108 -13.16 -3.82 -9.29
C LEU A 108 -12.80 -4.88 -10.35
N TYR A 109 -11.63 -5.51 -10.18
CA TYR A 109 -11.18 -6.59 -11.03
C TYR A 109 -11.97 -7.89 -10.78
N ALA A 110 -12.17 -8.23 -9.50
CA ALA A 110 -12.72 -9.53 -9.09
C ALA A 110 -14.26 -9.61 -9.10
N SER A 111 -14.98 -8.48 -9.21
CA SER A 111 -16.43 -8.48 -9.05
C SER A 111 -17.17 -7.44 -9.89
N ASP A 112 -18.47 -7.70 -10.12
CA ASP A 112 -19.44 -6.78 -10.72
C ASP A 112 -20.16 -5.90 -9.71
N ALA A 113 -19.71 -5.91 -8.45
CA ALA A 113 -20.33 -5.16 -7.38
C ALA A 113 -20.49 -3.67 -7.77
N PRO A 114 -21.60 -3.01 -7.39
CA PRO A 114 -21.79 -1.58 -7.63
C PRO A 114 -20.62 -0.77 -7.10
N ILE A 115 -20.25 0.31 -7.79
CA ILE A 115 -19.11 1.18 -7.40
C ILE A 115 -19.23 1.67 -5.96
N VAL A 116 -20.47 1.97 -5.51
CA VAL A 116 -20.74 2.34 -4.11
C VAL A 116 -20.36 1.21 -3.15
N SER A 117 -20.68 -0.02 -3.47
CA SER A 117 -20.32 -1.20 -2.67
C SER A 117 -18.80 -1.38 -2.60
N VAL A 118 -18.12 -1.27 -3.73
CA VAL A 118 -16.65 -1.32 -3.81
C VAL A 118 -16.02 -0.22 -2.95
N SER A 119 -16.55 1.02 -3.04
CA SER A 119 -16.09 2.15 -2.23
C SER A 119 -16.16 1.84 -0.73
N ASN A 120 -17.31 1.33 -0.25
CA ASN A 120 -17.52 0.98 1.15
C ASN A 120 -16.60 -0.16 1.60
N GLN A 121 -16.48 -1.23 0.79
CA GLN A 121 -15.62 -2.36 1.08
C GLN A 121 -14.13 -1.99 1.11
N ALA A 122 -13.75 -0.99 0.33
CA ALA A 122 -12.40 -0.42 0.33
C ALA A 122 -12.14 0.56 1.49
N GLY A 123 -13.13 0.83 2.36
CA GLY A 123 -13.00 1.69 3.53
C GLY A 123 -13.23 3.18 3.27
N PHE A 124 -13.94 3.53 2.19
CA PHE A 124 -14.37 4.90 1.95
C PHE A 124 -15.83 5.07 2.37
N HIS A 125 -16.10 5.99 3.29
CA HIS A 125 -17.44 6.30 3.78
C HIS A 125 -18.18 7.34 2.90
N ASN A 126 -17.52 7.90 1.88
CA ASN A 126 -18.09 8.90 0.99
C ASN A 126 -17.67 8.62 -0.45
N ILE A 127 -18.66 8.33 -1.30
CA ILE A 127 -18.46 7.96 -2.71
C ILE A 127 -17.82 9.11 -3.53
N ALA A 128 -18.13 10.36 -3.26
CA ALA A 128 -17.55 11.49 -3.97
C ALA A 128 -16.06 11.64 -3.64
N ASN A 129 -15.68 11.42 -2.36
CA ASN A 129 -14.28 11.38 -1.95
C ASN A 129 -13.55 10.19 -2.58
N PHE A 130 -14.17 9.01 -2.62
CA PHE A 130 -13.63 7.84 -3.30
C PHE A 130 -13.32 8.13 -4.77
N ASN A 131 -14.31 8.59 -5.54
CA ASN A 131 -14.15 8.85 -6.98
C ASN A 131 -13.03 9.88 -7.25
N ARG A 132 -13.00 10.97 -6.48
CA ARG A 132 -11.94 11.99 -6.58
C ARG A 132 -10.55 11.41 -6.29
N ARG A 133 -10.42 10.59 -5.22
CA ARG A 133 -9.16 9.95 -4.85
C ARG A 133 -8.76 8.92 -5.88
N PHE A 134 -9.69 8.08 -6.33
CA PHE A 134 -9.44 7.06 -7.33
C PHE A 134 -8.91 7.69 -8.64
N LEU A 135 -9.61 8.71 -9.16
CA LEU A 135 -9.19 9.45 -10.34
C LEU A 135 -7.78 10.05 -10.15
N LYS A 136 -7.51 10.65 -8.99
CA LYS A 136 -6.19 11.22 -8.69
C LYS A 136 -5.07 10.15 -8.72
N PHE A 137 -5.32 8.94 -8.21
CA PHE A 137 -4.29 7.90 -8.09
C PHE A 137 -4.17 7.01 -9.32
N LYS A 138 -5.25 6.87 -10.10
CA LYS A 138 -5.30 5.97 -11.26
C LYS A 138 -5.36 6.68 -12.60
N GLY A 139 -5.63 7.99 -12.63
CA GLY A 139 -5.79 8.76 -13.85
C GLY A 139 -7.11 8.48 -14.58
N MET A 140 -7.97 7.64 -14.05
CA MET A 140 -9.26 7.23 -14.63
C MET A 140 -10.30 6.98 -13.53
N THR A 141 -11.57 6.95 -13.89
CA THR A 141 -12.67 6.64 -12.97
C THR A 141 -12.68 5.16 -12.58
N PRO A 142 -13.33 4.77 -11.45
CA PRO A 142 -13.49 3.37 -11.09
C PRO A 142 -14.20 2.53 -12.16
N THR A 143 -15.16 3.11 -12.88
CA THR A 143 -15.89 2.42 -13.97
C THR A 143 -14.96 2.16 -15.14
N GLU A 144 -14.25 3.16 -15.62
CA GLU A 144 -13.27 3.01 -16.71
C GLU A 144 -12.18 1.99 -16.34
N TYR A 145 -11.72 2.01 -15.09
CA TYR A 145 -10.74 1.05 -14.61
C TYR A 145 -11.25 -0.40 -14.70
N ARG A 146 -12.50 -0.64 -14.29
CA ARG A 146 -13.14 -1.96 -14.40
C ARG A 146 -13.25 -2.44 -15.85
N GLU A 147 -13.66 -1.56 -16.74
CA GLU A 147 -13.79 -1.88 -18.16
C GLU A 147 -12.45 -2.23 -18.80
N THR A 148 -11.40 -1.44 -18.49
CA THR A 148 -10.05 -1.68 -19.00
C THR A 148 -9.49 -3.01 -18.46
N ALA A 149 -9.59 -3.23 -17.16
CA ALA A 149 -9.10 -4.45 -16.53
C ALA A 149 -9.76 -5.72 -17.09
N ARG A 150 -11.02 -5.63 -17.54
CA ARG A 150 -11.72 -6.74 -18.20
C ARG A 150 -11.27 -6.95 -19.63
N LYS A 151 -11.09 -5.90 -20.39
CA LYS A 151 -10.59 -6.01 -21.78
C LYS A 151 -9.25 -6.74 -21.80
N ASP A 152 -8.36 -6.45 -20.85
CA ASP A 152 -7.06 -7.10 -20.75
C ASP A 152 -7.17 -8.60 -20.46
N LEU A 153 -8.20 -9.04 -19.70
CA LEU A 153 -8.50 -10.45 -19.47
C LEU A 153 -8.92 -11.20 -20.74
N TYR A 154 -9.76 -10.57 -21.56
CA TYR A 154 -10.26 -11.20 -22.81
C TYR A 154 -9.29 -11.06 -23.99
N SER A 155 -8.23 -10.25 -23.84
CA SER A 155 -7.22 -10.02 -24.89
C SER A 155 -6.00 -10.94 -24.75
N GLN A 156 -5.92 -11.78 -23.72
CA GLN A 156 -4.89 -12.82 -23.65
C GLN A 156 -5.31 -13.99 -24.53
N PRO A 157 -4.54 -14.36 -25.58
CA PRO A 157 -4.82 -15.55 -26.36
C PRO A 157 -4.70 -16.76 -25.43
N GLU A 158 -5.74 -17.64 -25.47
CA GLU A 158 -5.71 -18.94 -24.82
C GLU A 158 -4.41 -19.65 -25.19
N VAL A 159 -3.55 -19.90 -24.23
CA VAL A 159 -2.45 -20.83 -24.39
C VAL A 159 -3.07 -22.21 -24.39
N VAL A 160 -3.51 -22.64 -25.60
CA VAL A 160 -3.92 -24.02 -25.83
C VAL A 160 -2.67 -24.89 -25.74
N SER A 161 -2.65 -25.73 -24.72
CA SER A 161 -1.67 -26.83 -24.56
C SER A 161 -2.02 -27.99 -25.46
#